data_7f99a290a02f3d12a0ff771055231467
#
_entry.id   7f99a290a02f3d12a0ff771055231467
#
_cell.length_a   1.000
_cell.length_b   1.000
_cell.length_c   1.000
_cell.angle_alpha   90.00
_cell.angle_beta   90.00
_cell.angle_gamma   90.00
#
_symmetry.space_group_name_H-M   'P 1'
#
loop_
_entity.id
_entity.type
_entity.pdbx_description
1 polymer ?
#
loop_
_entity_poly.entity_id
_entity_poly.type
_entity_poly.pdbx_seq_one_letter_code
_entity_poly.pdbx_strand_id
1 'polypeptide(L)'
;MFRVIFHLDMDAFYASVEQRDQPALRGRPVIVGAPPTQRGVVCAASYEARKFGVRSAMPSATAGRLCPEGIFVRPRMERYKEELRAVMQLLSATGAVVEQMSIDEAYLDLSALCQAEDADAAAPFARTTRSSTCVEEGANVAPGSTAVTDRG
;
A
#
# COMPACT_ATOMS: atom_id res chain seq x y z
N MET A 1 -12.93 22.32 -17.71
CA MET A 1 -12.79 20.85 -17.77
C MET A 1 -11.91 20.44 -16.60
N PHE A 2 -12.42 19.73 -15.62
CA PHE A 2 -11.66 19.32 -14.45
C PHE A 2 -10.90 18.02 -14.75
N ARG A 3 -9.66 17.89 -14.26
CA ARG A 3 -8.93 16.62 -14.25
C ARG A 3 -9.09 15.97 -12.89
N VAL A 4 -9.44 14.68 -12.89
CA VAL A 4 -9.57 13.88 -11.67
C VAL A 4 -8.43 12.86 -11.66
N ILE A 5 -7.44 13.11 -10.81
CA ILE A 5 -6.28 12.24 -10.65
C ILE A 5 -6.30 11.65 -9.24
N PHE A 6 -6.27 10.32 -9.15
CA PHE A 6 -6.09 9.62 -7.89
C PHE A 6 -4.62 9.17 -7.76
N HIS A 7 -4.05 9.39 -6.61
CA HIS A 7 -2.82 8.74 -6.18
C HIS A 7 -3.18 7.59 -5.26
N LEU A 8 -2.83 6.38 -5.67
CA LEU A 8 -3.00 5.16 -4.90
C LEU A 8 -1.65 4.77 -4.32
N ASP A 9 -1.61 4.58 -3.01
CA ASP A 9 -0.47 4.06 -2.26
C ASP A 9 -0.92 2.87 -1.44
N MET A 10 -0.25 1.72 -1.59
CA MET A 10 -0.58 0.49 -0.87
C MET A 10 0.17 0.44 0.47
N ASP A 11 -0.50 0.86 1.53
CA ASP A 11 0.10 0.93 2.86
C ASP A 11 0.52 -0.44 3.41
N ALA A 12 1.71 -0.50 4.01
CA ALA A 12 2.29 -1.72 4.57
C ALA A 12 2.33 -2.93 3.60
N PHE A 13 2.43 -2.68 2.28
CA PHE A 13 2.19 -3.67 1.22
C PHE A 13 2.95 -4.99 1.45
N TYR A 14 4.29 -4.95 1.59
CA TYR A 14 5.06 -6.19 1.76
C TYR A 14 4.67 -6.94 3.03
N ALA A 15 4.50 -6.22 4.15
CA ALA A 15 4.13 -6.83 5.41
C ALA A 15 2.72 -7.47 5.34
N SER A 16 1.79 -6.82 4.64
CA SER A 16 0.43 -7.34 4.42
C SER A 16 0.44 -8.60 3.57
N VAL A 17 1.27 -8.67 2.52
CA VAL A 17 1.45 -9.88 1.70
C VAL A 17 2.01 -11.03 2.55
N GLU A 18 3.01 -10.76 3.41
CA GLU A 18 3.58 -11.78 4.30
C GLU A 18 2.54 -12.31 5.30
N GLN A 19 1.76 -11.42 5.93
CA GLN A 19 0.72 -11.82 6.88
C GLN A 19 -0.44 -12.57 6.21
N ARG A 20 -0.74 -12.26 4.94
CA ARG A 20 -1.74 -12.97 4.15
C ARG A 20 -1.28 -14.38 3.78
N ASP A 21 -0.05 -14.49 3.25
CA ASP A 21 0.52 -15.77 2.80
C ASP A 21 0.85 -16.71 3.97
N GLN A 22 1.14 -16.14 5.14
CA GLN A 22 1.48 -16.89 6.35
C GLN A 22 0.54 -16.50 7.51
N PRO A 23 -0.58 -17.22 7.69
CA PRO A 23 -1.56 -16.89 8.73
C PRO A 23 -1.01 -16.82 10.16
N ALA A 24 0.10 -17.53 10.44
CA ALA A 24 0.80 -17.46 11.73
C ALA A 24 1.41 -16.09 12.04
N LEU A 25 1.56 -15.24 11.04
CA LEU A 25 2.08 -13.86 11.18
C LEU A 25 0.97 -12.83 11.42
N ARG A 26 -0.30 -13.20 11.26
CA ARG A 26 -1.43 -12.27 11.44
C ARG A 26 -1.50 -11.77 12.88
N GLY A 27 -1.69 -10.47 13.04
CA GLY A 27 -1.75 -9.81 14.35
C GLY A 27 -0.41 -9.73 15.07
N ARG A 28 0.69 -10.18 14.46
CA ARG A 28 2.03 -10.11 15.03
C ARG A 28 2.84 -8.98 14.38
N PRO A 29 3.80 -8.38 15.10
CA PRO A 29 4.65 -7.34 14.56
C PRO A 29 5.61 -7.93 13.52
N VAL A 30 5.29 -7.76 12.23
CA VAL A 30 6.09 -8.22 11.09
C VAL A 30 6.92 -7.08 10.53
N ILE A 31 8.19 -7.33 10.33
CA ILE A 31 9.18 -6.38 9.81
C ILE A 31 9.83 -7.03 8.59
N VAL A 32 9.52 -6.50 7.41
CA VAL A 32 10.13 -6.97 6.17
C VAL A 32 11.45 -6.23 5.95
N GLY A 33 12.54 -6.96 5.87
CA GLY A 33 13.87 -6.38 5.71
C GLY A 33 14.99 -7.34 6.12
N ALA A 34 16.19 -6.79 6.30
CA ALA A 34 17.31 -7.56 6.84
C ALA A 34 17.08 -7.87 8.32
N PRO A 35 17.58 -9.01 8.86
CA PRO A 35 17.52 -9.28 10.28
C PRO A 35 18.35 -8.26 11.08
N PRO A 36 18.02 -8.01 12.36
CA PRO A 36 18.66 -6.96 13.16
C PRO A 36 20.15 -7.21 13.44
N THR A 37 20.61 -8.45 13.27
CA THR A 37 22.03 -8.86 13.40
C THR A 37 22.86 -8.59 12.15
N GLN A 38 22.23 -8.18 11.07
CA GLN A 38 22.89 -7.89 9.80
C GLN A 38 22.75 -6.41 9.45
N ARG A 39 23.69 -5.91 8.63
CA ARG A 39 23.58 -4.57 8.07
C ARG A 39 22.42 -4.53 7.07
N GLY A 40 21.49 -3.61 7.28
CA GLY A 40 20.35 -3.42 6.39
C GLY A 40 19.30 -2.51 6.98
N VAL A 41 18.22 -2.33 6.23
CA VAL A 41 17.11 -1.46 6.58
C VAL A 41 15.79 -2.22 6.54
N VAL A 42 14.79 -1.66 7.19
CA VAL A 42 13.39 -2.05 7.10
C VAL A 42 12.85 -1.61 5.75
N CYS A 43 12.32 -2.55 4.96
CA CYS A 43 11.62 -2.26 3.71
C CYS A 43 10.16 -1.88 3.98
N ALA A 44 9.47 -2.66 4.83
CA ALA A 44 8.11 -2.40 5.27
C ALA A 44 7.87 -2.92 6.68
N ALA A 45 6.93 -2.31 7.40
CA ALA A 45 6.53 -2.71 8.73
C ALA A 45 5.01 -2.85 8.81
N SER A 46 4.53 -3.93 9.42
CA SER A 46 3.10 -4.11 9.70
C SER A 46 2.58 -3.08 10.69
N TYR A 47 1.27 -2.92 10.76
CA TYR A 47 0.67 -1.98 11.72
C TYR A 47 1.02 -2.30 13.17
N GLU A 48 1.14 -3.57 13.50
CA GLU A 48 1.56 -4.02 14.83
C GLU A 48 3.01 -3.58 15.12
N ALA A 49 3.92 -3.72 14.17
CA ALA A 49 5.30 -3.27 14.33
C ALA A 49 5.41 -1.72 14.40
N ARG A 50 4.57 -1.01 13.66
CA ARG A 50 4.51 0.46 13.69
C ARG A 50 4.12 1.02 15.06
N LYS A 51 3.34 0.28 15.85
CA LYS A 51 3.00 0.67 17.25
C LYS A 51 4.22 0.80 18.14
N PHE A 52 5.30 0.07 17.84
CA PHE A 52 6.59 0.16 18.52
C PHE A 52 7.52 1.24 17.93
N GLY A 53 7.02 2.04 16.97
CA GLY A 53 7.81 3.09 16.31
C GLY A 53 8.67 2.59 15.15
N VAL A 54 8.52 1.34 14.71
CA VAL A 54 9.22 0.81 13.54
C VAL A 54 8.66 1.44 12.25
N ARG A 55 9.56 1.90 11.36
CA ARG A 55 9.21 2.56 10.10
C ARG A 55 10.11 2.07 8.96
N SER A 56 9.64 2.22 7.72
CA SER A 56 10.44 1.99 6.52
C SER A 56 11.69 2.87 6.52
N ALA A 57 12.74 2.40 5.85
CA ALA A 57 14.07 3.00 5.78
C ALA A 57 14.85 3.05 7.11
N MET A 58 14.27 2.61 8.24
CA MET A 58 14.95 2.53 9.53
C MET A 58 16.02 1.42 9.50
N PRO A 59 17.20 1.62 10.13
CA PRO A 59 18.17 0.54 10.28
C PRO A 59 17.57 -0.66 11.04
N SER A 60 17.76 -1.87 10.52
CA SER A 60 17.19 -3.11 11.12
C SER A 60 17.60 -3.33 12.57
N ALA A 61 18.85 -2.97 12.92
CA ALA A 61 19.33 -3.04 14.30
C ALA A 61 18.54 -2.10 15.24
N THR A 62 18.13 -0.93 14.76
CA THR A 62 17.28 0.01 15.52
C THR A 62 15.86 -0.55 15.64
N ALA A 63 15.30 -1.06 14.57
CA ALA A 63 13.99 -1.70 14.58
C ALA A 63 13.92 -2.87 15.55
N GLY A 64 14.96 -3.71 15.61
CA GLY A 64 15.04 -4.82 16.56
C GLY A 64 15.10 -4.38 18.03
N ARG A 65 15.70 -3.21 18.31
CA ARG A 65 15.70 -2.64 19.68
C ARG A 65 14.33 -2.06 20.06
N LEU A 66 13.64 -1.43 19.11
CA LEU A 66 12.31 -0.86 19.34
C LEU A 66 11.23 -1.93 19.47
N CYS A 67 11.35 -3.01 18.71
CA CYS A 67 10.39 -4.11 18.69
C CYS A 67 11.13 -5.45 18.88
N PRO A 68 11.50 -5.82 20.13
CA PRO A 68 12.23 -7.08 20.39
C PRO A 68 11.45 -8.33 19.99
N GLU A 69 10.12 -8.27 20.01
CA GLU A 69 9.22 -9.36 19.60
C GLU A 69 8.95 -9.35 18.07
N GLY A 70 9.56 -8.42 17.33
CA GLY A 70 9.38 -8.25 15.91
C GLY A 70 9.86 -9.44 15.11
N ILE A 71 9.01 -9.94 14.22
CA ILE A 71 9.34 -11.04 13.32
C ILE A 71 9.94 -10.45 12.05
N PHE A 72 11.25 -10.64 11.89
CA PHE A 72 11.95 -10.19 10.70
C PHE A 72 11.81 -11.22 9.56
N VAL A 73 11.27 -10.77 8.43
CA VAL A 73 11.07 -11.58 7.22
C VAL A 73 11.91 -10.98 6.09
N ARG A 74 12.65 -11.82 5.35
CA ARG A 74 13.38 -11.35 4.18
C ARG A 74 12.42 -10.99 3.05
N PRO A 75 12.67 -9.90 2.31
CA PRO A 75 11.81 -9.51 1.20
C PRO A 75 11.72 -10.60 0.11
N ARG A 76 10.51 -10.94 -0.31
CA ARG A 76 10.23 -11.86 -1.42
C ARG A 76 9.78 -11.07 -2.65
N MET A 77 10.70 -10.37 -3.29
CA MET A 77 10.40 -9.39 -4.34
C MET A 77 9.56 -9.95 -5.50
N GLU A 78 9.81 -11.19 -5.93
CA GLU A 78 9.02 -11.79 -7.01
C GLU A 78 7.57 -12.01 -6.58
N ARG A 79 7.35 -12.41 -5.33
CA ARG A 79 6.00 -12.59 -4.77
C ARG A 79 5.24 -11.25 -4.72
N TYR A 80 5.92 -10.17 -4.33
CA TYR A 80 5.31 -8.83 -4.29
C TYR A 80 4.98 -8.31 -5.70
N LYS A 81 5.84 -8.59 -6.69
CA LYS A 81 5.56 -8.26 -8.10
C LYS A 81 4.36 -9.03 -8.66
N GLU A 82 4.15 -10.28 -8.25
CA GLU A 82 2.97 -11.05 -8.65
C GLU A 82 1.69 -10.40 -8.14
N GLU A 83 1.66 -10.02 -6.86
CA GLU A 83 0.52 -9.32 -6.27
C GLU A 83 0.28 -7.96 -6.92
N LEU A 84 1.34 -7.22 -7.16
CA LEU A 84 1.25 -5.95 -7.88
C LEU A 84 0.60 -6.13 -9.26
N ARG A 85 1.01 -7.15 -10.03
CA ARG A 85 0.41 -7.41 -11.36
C ARG A 85 -1.10 -7.63 -11.25
N ALA A 86 -1.56 -8.39 -10.25
CA ALA A 86 -2.98 -8.60 -10.02
C ALA A 86 -3.70 -7.28 -9.68
N VAL A 87 -3.11 -6.45 -8.81
CA VAL A 87 -3.66 -5.11 -8.49
C VAL A 87 -3.72 -4.23 -9.73
N MET A 88 -2.65 -4.16 -10.52
CA MET A 88 -2.60 -3.35 -11.74
C MET A 88 -3.63 -3.80 -12.77
N GLN A 89 -3.88 -5.11 -12.90
CA GLN A 89 -4.96 -5.64 -13.77
C GLN A 89 -6.34 -5.16 -13.31
N LEU A 90 -6.61 -5.20 -12.00
CA LEU A 90 -7.87 -4.69 -11.44
C LEU A 90 -8.02 -3.18 -11.69
N LEU A 91 -6.97 -2.40 -11.50
CA LEU A 91 -6.99 -0.96 -11.75
C LEU A 91 -7.23 -0.66 -13.23
N SER A 92 -6.55 -1.37 -14.13
CA SER A 92 -6.75 -1.21 -15.59
C SER A 92 -8.16 -1.59 -16.04
N ALA A 93 -8.76 -2.59 -15.41
CA ALA A 93 -10.13 -3.03 -15.70
C ALA A 93 -11.20 -1.98 -15.35
N THR A 94 -10.86 -0.96 -14.56
CA THR A 94 -11.76 0.16 -14.25
C THR A 94 -11.97 1.11 -15.43
N GLY A 95 -11.14 1.03 -16.47
CA GLY A 95 -11.13 1.97 -17.60
C GLY A 95 -10.37 3.28 -17.33
N ALA A 96 -9.78 3.45 -16.14
CA ALA A 96 -8.90 4.56 -15.84
C ALA A 96 -7.58 4.44 -16.61
N VAL A 97 -6.95 5.57 -16.93
CA VAL A 97 -5.55 5.56 -17.38
C VAL A 97 -4.67 5.40 -16.15
N VAL A 98 -3.95 4.28 -16.07
CA VAL A 98 -3.13 3.93 -14.91
C VAL A 98 -1.67 4.14 -15.24
N GLU A 99 -0.96 4.93 -14.41
CA GLU A 99 0.48 5.11 -14.45
C GLU A 99 1.10 4.56 -13.17
N GLN A 100 1.81 3.44 -13.30
CA GLN A 100 2.53 2.83 -12.18
C GLN A 100 3.80 3.62 -11.90
N MET A 101 3.97 4.10 -10.66
CA MET A 101 5.14 4.87 -10.23
C MET A 101 6.18 4.00 -9.53
N SER A 102 5.73 3.09 -8.66
CA SER A 102 6.58 2.17 -7.92
C SER A 102 5.91 0.80 -7.77
N ILE A 103 6.41 -0.04 -6.88
CA ILE A 103 5.82 -1.36 -6.59
C ILE A 103 4.55 -1.26 -5.74
N ASP A 104 4.30 -0.12 -5.11
CA ASP A 104 3.19 0.12 -4.18
C ASP A 104 2.42 1.40 -4.50
N GLU A 105 2.80 2.14 -5.57
CA GLU A 105 2.19 3.41 -5.92
C GLU A 105 1.76 3.47 -7.39
N ALA A 106 0.60 4.07 -7.65
CA ALA A 106 0.11 4.35 -8.98
C ALA A 106 -0.73 5.64 -9.03
N TYR A 107 -0.69 6.33 -10.16
CA TYR A 107 -1.66 7.37 -10.48
C TYR A 107 -2.74 6.82 -11.39
N LEU A 108 -3.99 7.25 -11.15
CA LEU A 108 -5.13 6.92 -11.98
C LEU A 108 -5.78 8.22 -12.48
N ASP A 109 -5.80 8.41 -13.80
CA ASP A 109 -6.57 9.50 -14.41
C ASP A 109 -8.00 9.00 -14.70
N LEU A 110 -8.94 9.53 -13.94
CA LEU A 110 -10.36 9.22 -14.03
C LEU A 110 -11.16 10.27 -14.82
N SER A 111 -10.47 11.26 -15.41
CA SER A 111 -11.11 12.41 -16.05
C SER A 111 -12.10 12.01 -17.14
N ALA A 112 -11.79 10.93 -17.88
CA ALA A 112 -12.69 10.41 -18.92
C ALA A 112 -13.92 9.66 -18.36
N LEU A 113 -13.80 9.10 -17.16
CA LEU A 113 -14.87 8.35 -16.49
C LEU A 113 -15.78 9.26 -15.67
N CYS A 114 -15.24 10.32 -15.11
CA CYS A 114 -15.97 11.36 -14.42
C CYS A 114 -16.46 12.37 -15.46
N GLN A 115 -17.54 12.06 -16.19
CA GLN A 115 -18.20 13.04 -17.04
C GLN A 115 -18.60 14.24 -16.17
N ALA A 116 -18.16 15.40 -16.58
CA ALA A 116 -17.83 16.61 -15.85
C ALA A 116 -18.95 17.35 -15.09
N GLU A 117 -20.01 16.71 -14.66
CA GLU A 117 -21.08 17.39 -13.93
C GLU A 117 -21.15 17.07 -12.43
N ASP A 118 -20.45 16.02 -11.95
CA ASP A 118 -20.46 15.69 -10.53
C ASP A 118 -19.07 15.28 -10.01
N ALA A 119 -18.46 16.14 -9.21
CA ALA A 119 -17.25 15.79 -8.44
C ALA A 119 -17.50 14.58 -7.49
N ASP A 120 -18.75 14.27 -7.21
CA ASP A 120 -19.21 13.10 -6.44
C ASP A 120 -19.19 11.79 -7.25
N ALA A 121 -19.11 11.84 -8.57
CA ALA A 121 -19.06 10.63 -9.43
C ALA A 121 -17.81 9.77 -9.18
N ALA A 122 -16.74 10.33 -8.62
CA ALA A 122 -15.54 9.61 -8.24
C ALA A 122 -15.69 8.79 -6.93
N ALA A 123 -16.69 9.09 -6.10
CA ALA A 123 -16.89 8.44 -4.81
C ALA A 123 -17.20 6.92 -4.90
N PRO A 124 -17.98 6.43 -5.89
CA PRO A 124 -18.19 4.99 -6.09
C PRO A 124 -16.89 4.23 -6.42
N PHE A 125 -16.00 4.85 -7.20
CA PHE A 125 -14.73 4.25 -7.60
C PHE A 125 -13.78 4.07 -6.41
N ALA A 126 -13.66 5.07 -5.54
CA ALA A 126 -12.84 4.98 -4.34
C ALA A 126 -13.31 3.86 -3.39
N ARG A 127 -14.62 3.59 -3.34
CA ARG A 127 -15.18 2.47 -2.57
C ARG A 127 -14.86 1.11 -3.19
N THR A 128 -14.91 1.00 -4.51
CA THR A 128 -14.61 -0.25 -5.23
C THR A 128 -13.16 -0.65 -5.07
N THR A 129 -12.23 0.30 -5.18
CA THR A 129 -10.79 0.01 -4.98
C THR A 129 -10.46 -0.36 -3.53
N ARG A 130 -11.15 0.22 -2.53
CA ARG A 130 -11.03 -0.20 -1.13
C ARG A 130 -11.47 -1.65 -0.90
N SER A 131 -12.58 -2.05 -1.53
CA SER A 131 -13.16 -3.39 -1.34
C SER A 131 -12.33 -4.50 -1.99
N SER A 132 -11.68 -4.22 -3.12
CA SER A 132 -10.90 -5.22 -3.85
C SER A 132 -9.48 -5.42 -3.33
N THR A 133 -8.93 -4.45 -2.60
CA THR A 133 -7.60 -4.57 -1.96
C THR A 133 -7.67 -4.95 -0.48
N CYS A 134 -8.83 -4.84 0.16
CA CYS A 134 -9.05 -5.29 1.52
C CYS A 134 -9.39 -6.78 1.53
N VAL A 135 -8.40 -7.62 1.76
CA VAL A 135 -8.59 -8.88 2.46
C VAL A 135 -9.16 -8.53 3.83
N GLU A 136 -10.30 -9.09 4.18
CA GLU A 136 -11.10 -8.82 5.37
C GLU A 136 -10.29 -8.48 6.63
N GLU A 137 -10.73 -7.40 7.30
CA GLU A 137 -10.38 -6.93 8.63
C GLU A 137 -8.95 -6.37 8.84
N GLY A 138 -8.85 -5.05 8.84
CA GLY A 138 -7.80 -4.32 9.55
C GLY A 138 -6.89 -3.40 8.73
N ALA A 139 -7.00 -3.38 7.41
CA ALA A 139 -6.24 -2.42 6.63
C ALA A 139 -6.93 -1.03 6.66
N ASN A 140 -6.44 -0.20 7.54
CA ASN A 140 -6.80 1.22 7.57
C ASN A 140 -6.09 1.90 6.40
N VAL A 141 -6.78 2.00 5.27
CA VAL A 141 -6.32 2.83 4.15
C VAL A 141 -6.47 4.27 4.63
N ALA A 142 -5.35 4.93 4.90
CA ALA A 142 -5.36 6.36 5.15
C ALA A 142 -6.05 7.05 3.97
N PRO A 143 -6.97 8.01 4.21
CA PRO A 143 -7.60 8.74 3.12
C PRO A 143 -6.51 9.47 2.34
N GLY A 144 -6.23 8.99 1.14
CA GLY A 144 -5.33 9.66 0.21
C GLY A 144 -5.82 11.09 0.00
N SER A 145 -4.95 12.07 0.13
CA SER A 145 -5.31 13.46 -0.09
C SER A 145 -5.76 13.62 -1.54
N THR A 146 -7.01 13.92 -1.76
CA THR A 146 -7.54 14.38 -3.03
C THR A 146 -7.02 15.79 -3.28
N ALA A 147 -5.94 15.93 -4.05
CA ALA A 147 -5.53 17.24 -4.53
C ALA A 147 -6.38 17.58 -5.76
N VAL A 148 -7.40 18.39 -5.57
CA VAL A 148 -8.08 19.09 -6.67
C VAL A 148 -7.20 20.28 -7.02
N THR A 149 -6.43 20.18 -8.10
CA THR A 149 -5.71 21.34 -8.63
C THR A 149 -6.62 22.06 -9.62
N ASP A 150 -7.21 23.17 -9.17
CA ASP A 150 -7.80 24.18 -10.03
C ASP A 150 -6.66 24.98 -10.65
N ARG A 151 -6.54 24.96 -11.98
CA ARG A 151 -5.73 25.91 -12.73
C ARG A 151 -6.67 26.65 -13.67
N GLY A 152 -7.01 27.86 -13.25
CA GLY A 152 -7.59 28.88 -14.11
C GLY A 152 -6.64 29.34 -15.21
#